data_2f879c101f569a9c20018bc23dfc7f73
#
_entry.id   2f879c101f569a9c20018bc23dfc7f73
#
_cell.length_a   1.000
_cell.length_b   1.000
_cell.length_c   1.000
_cell.angle_alpha   90.00
_cell.angle_beta   90.00
_cell.angle_gamma   90.00
#
_symmetry.space_group_name_H-M   'P 1'
#
loop_
_entity.id
_entity.type
_entity.pdbx_description
1 polymer ?
#
loop_
_entity_poly.entity_id
_entity_poly.type
_entity_poly.pdbx_seq_one_letter_code
_entity_poly.pdbx_strand_id
1 'polypeptide(L)'
;MREQLRELVAEMMRGGISLDMAKKEFEKLYLEEVLAANDGNQSAAARELGIHRNTLSKKLLATQSKLRHQPTINRLGAHNHN
;
A
#
# COMPACT_ATOMS: atom_id res chain seq x y z
N MET A 1 -15.00 15.03 -0.58
CA MET A 1 -14.11 13.90 -0.86
C MET A 1 -13.91 13.64 -2.35
N ARG A 2 -14.97 13.70 -3.13
CA ARG A 2 -14.82 13.46 -4.57
C ARG A 2 -13.89 14.47 -5.23
N GLU A 3 -13.96 15.72 -4.80
CA GLU A 3 -13.12 16.75 -5.39
C GLU A 3 -11.63 16.50 -5.11
N GLN A 4 -11.32 16.13 -3.89
CA GLN A 4 -9.94 15.81 -3.54
C GLN A 4 -9.42 14.62 -4.36
N LEU A 5 -10.27 13.61 -4.53
CA LEU A 5 -9.88 12.46 -5.31
C LEU A 5 -9.67 12.83 -6.77
N ARG A 6 -10.55 13.66 -7.29
CA ARG A 6 -10.44 14.10 -8.68
C ARG A 6 -9.14 14.88 -8.91
N GLU A 7 -8.79 15.73 -7.97
CA GLU A 7 -7.56 16.50 -8.07
C GLU A 7 -6.34 15.58 -8.03
N LEU A 8 -6.38 14.56 -7.18
CA LEU A 8 -5.29 13.62 -7.09
C LEU A 8 -5.13 12.83 -8.39
N VAL A 9 -6.26 12.41 -8.96
CA VAL A 9 -6.24 11.69 -10.23
C VAL A 9 -5.63 12.57 -11.32
N ALA A 10 -6.03 13.84 -11.36
CA ALA A 10 -5.47 14.76 -12.36
C ALA A 10 -3.96 14.90 -12.18
N GLU A 11 -3.51 14.95 -10.94
CA GLU A 11 -2.08 15.05 -10.66
C GLU A 11 -1.34 13.81 -11.14
N MET A 12 -1.91 12.64 -10.91
CA MET A 12 -1.31 11.40 -11.37
C MET A 12 -1.23 11.36 -12.89
N MET A 13 -2.28 11.84 -13.54
CA MET A 13 -2.29 11.88 -15.01
C MET A 13 -1.20 12.79 -15.53
N ARG A 14 -1.01 13.94 -14.90
CA ARG A 14 0.06 14.86 -15.31
C ARG A 14 1.43 14.27 -15.12
N GLY A 15 1.57 13.43 -14.11
CA GLY A 15 2.84 12.74 -13.85
C GLY A 15 3.08 11.53 -14.73
N GLY A 16 2.14 11.19 -15.60
CA GLY A 16 2.30 10.06 -16.48
C GLY A 16 2.15 8.71 -15.81
N ILE A 17 1.49 8.67 -14.66
CA ILE A 17 1.31 7.43 -13.92
C ILE A 17 0.18 6.62 -14.57
N SER A 18 0.47 5.36 -14.89
CA SER A 18 -0.53 4.49 -15.51
C SER A 18 -1.63 4.15 -14.53
N LEU A 19 -2.78 3.73 -15.08
CA LEU A 19 -3.89 3.31 -14.24
C LEU A 19 -3.48 2.17 -13.31
N ASP A 20 -2.72 1.22 -13.84
CA ASP A 20 -2.28 0.09 -13.03
C ASP A 20 -1.44 0.54 -11.84
N MET A 21 -0.49 1.42 -12.10
CA MET A 21 0.35 1.93 -11.01
C MET A 21 -0.45 2.77 -10.02
N ALA A 22 -1.38 3.57 -10.53
CA ALA A 22 -2.22 4.39 -9.66
C ALA A 22 -3.05 3.52 -8.73
N LYS A 23 -3.61 2.44 -9.27
CA LYS A 23 -4.41 1.53 -8.45
C LYS A 23 -3.57 0.86 -7.37
N LYS A 24 -2.36 0.46 -7.72
CA LYS A 24 -1.48 -0.18 -6.75
C LYS A 24 -1.07 0.78 -5.66
N GLU A 25 -0.76 2.00 -6.02
CA GLU A 25 -0.37 2.99 -5.04
C GLU A 25 -1.53 3.34 -4.13
N PHE A 26 -2.71 3.50 -4.69
CA PHE A 26 -3.90 3.79 -3.91
C PHE A 26 -4.18 2.65 -2.91
N GLU A 27 -4.14 1.42 -3.40
CA GLU A 27 -4.43 0.27 -2.54
C GLU A 27 -3.41 0.18 -1.41
N LYS A 28 -2.15 0.37 -1.75
CA LYS A 28 -1.09 0.33 -0.73
C LYS A 28 -1.35 1.33 0.39
N LEU A 29 -1.62 2.56 0.02
CA LEU A 29 -1.84 3.61 1.01
C LEU A 29 -3.11 3.35 1.82
N TYR A 30 -4.15 2.88 1.15
CA TYR A 30 -5.40 2.57 1.84
C TYR A 30 -5.18 1.49 2.89
N LEU A 31 -4.47 0.44 2.52
CA LEU A 31 -4.19 -0.65 3.45
C LEU A 31 -3.34 -0.18 4.62
N GLU A 32 -2.33 0.64 4.32
CA GLU A 32 -1.46 1.15 5.38
C GLU A 32 -2.24 2.00 6.38
N GLU A 33 -3.13 2.85 5.88
CA GLU A 33 -3.91 3.72 6.76
C GLU A 33 -4.86 2.93 7.63
N VAL A 34 -5.54 1.94 7.06
CA VAL A 34 -6.47 1.14 7.84
C VAL A 34 -5.72 0.30 8.88
N LEU A 35 -4.56 -0.24 8.49
CA LEU A 35 -3.76 -1.02 9.42
C LEU A 35 -3.29 -0.15 10.58
N ALA A 36 -2.82 1.06 10.26
CA ALA A 36 -2.39 1.98 11.31
C ALA A 36 -3.53 2.37 12.24
N ALA A 37 -4.71 2.57 11.67
CA ALA A 37 -5.88 2.92 12.47
C ALA A 37 -6.30 1.78 13.40
N ASN A 38 -5.84 0.57 13.12
CA ASN A 38 -6.14 -0.60 13.95
C ASN A 38 -4.90 -1.07 14.70
N ASP A 39 -3.95 -0.18 14.90
CA ASP A 39 -2.75 -0.45 15.68
C ASP A 39 -1.97 -1.67 15.20
N GLY A 40 -1.97 -1.89 13.89
CA GLY A 40 -1.26 -3.00 13.30
C GLY A 40 -1.98 -4.33 13.39
N ASN A 41 -3.18 -4.34 13.92
CA ASN A 41 -3.96 -5.56 14.07
C ASN A 41 -4.59 -5.95 12.73
N GLN A 42 -4.02 -6.98 12.09
CA GLN A 42 -4.47 -7.38 10.77
C GLN A 42 -5.89 -7.92 10.76
N SER A 43 -6.29 -8.63 11.80
CA SER A 43 -7.65 -9.16 11.87
C SER A 43 -8.68 -8.05 11.92
N ALA A 44 -8.42 -7.05 12.75
CA ALA A 44 -9.34 -5.91 12.86
C ALA A 44 -9.34 -5.09 11.57
N ALA A 45 -8.18 -4.90 10.98
CA ALA A 45 -8.08 -4.14 9.73
C ALA A 45 -8.83 -4.84 8.61
N ALA A 46 -8.68 -6.16 8.51
CA ALA A 46 -9.37 -6.93 7.47
C ALA A 46 -10.88 -6.81 7.65
N ARG A 47 -11.33 -6.85 8.90
CA ARG A 47 -12.76 -6.72 9.17
C ARG A 47 -13.27 -5.35 8.72
N GLU A 48 -12.52 -4.31 9.01
CA GLU A 48 -12.91 -2.97 8.59
C GLU A 48 -12.94 -2.86 7.07
N LEU A 49 -11.99 -3.51 6.39
CA LEU A 49 -11.91 -3.49 4.94
C LEU A 49 -12.94 -4.39 4.27
N GLY A 50 -13.56 -5.28 5.03
CA GLY A 50 -14.54 -6.20 4.46
C GLY A 50 -13.90 -7.33 3.67
N ILE A 51 -12.67 -7.69 4.00
CA ILE A 51 -11.97 -8.79 3.33
C ILE A 51 -11.48 -9.80 4.35
N HIS A 52 -11.09 -10.96 3.87
CA HIS A 52 -10.56 -12.00 4.73
C HIS A 52 -9.16 -11.63 5.19
N ARG A 53 -8.80 -12.01 6.42
CA ARG A 53 -7.48 -11.71 6.95
C ARG A 53 -6.37 -12.26 6.07
N ASN A 54 -6.56 -13.44 5.53
CA ASN A 54 -5.54 -14.02 4.65
C ASN A 54 -5.36 -13.19 3.38
N THR A 55 -6.44 -12.62 2.88
CA THR A 55 -6.37 -11.75 1.72
C THR A 55 -5.57 -10.50 2.05
N LEU A 56 -5.83 -9.93 3.23
CA LEU A 56 -5.08 -8.76 3.66
C LEU A 56 -3.59 -9.08 3.79
N SER A 57 -3.27 -10.21 4.42
CA SER A 57 -1.87 -10.61 4.57
C SER A 57 -1.17 -10.73 3.23
N LYS A 58 -1.83 -11.34 2.26
CA LYS A 58 -1.24 -11.47 0.93
C LYS A 58 -1.00 -10.12 0.27
N LYS A 59 -1.96 -9.22 0.41
CA LYS A 59 -1.82 -7.88 -0.17
C LYS A 59 -0.67 -7.12 0.48
N LEU A 60 -0.54 -7.24 1.78
CA LEU A 60 0.55 -6.57 2.50
C LEU A 60 1.90 -7.12 2.08
N LEU A 61 2.00 -8.44 1.94
CA LEU A 61 3.24 -9.06 1.49
C LEU A 61 3.63 -8.60 0.09
N ALA A 62 2.66 -8.52 -0.80
CA ALA A 62 2.93 -8.07 -2.16
C ALA A 62 3.45 -6.64 -2.16
N THR A 63 2.88 -5.79 -1.32
CA THR A 63 3.31 -4.42 -1.19
C THR A 63 4.73 -4.33 -0.65
N GLN A 64 5.03 -5.12 0.36
CA GLN A 64 6.35 -5.13 0.95
C GLN A 64 7.40 -5.65 -0.03
N SER A 65 7.04 -6.68 -0.78
CA SER A 65 7.95 -7.20 -1.79
C SER A 65 8.35 -6.13 -2.79
N LYS A 66 7.39 -5.34 -3.21
CA LYS A 66 7.68 -4.25 -4.12
C LYS A 66 8.61 -3.24 -3.50
N LEU A 67 8.38 -2.91 -2.26
CA LEU A 67 9.24 -1.98 -1.55
C LEU A 67 10.65 -2.52 -1.43
N ARG A 68 10.78 -3.81 -1.22
CA ARG A 68 12.09 -4.43 -1.10
C ARG A 68 12.89 -4.37 -2.39
N HIS A 69 12.19 -4.33 -3.49
CA HIS A 69 12.86 -4.24 -4.77
C HIS A 69 13.50 -2.90 -5.00
N GLN A 70 13.16 -1.95 -4.19
CA GLN A 70 13.80 -0.64 -4.30
C GLN A 70 15.24 -0.77 -3.91
N PRO A 71 16.12 -0.16 -4.66
CA PRO A 71 17.55 -0.32 -4.43
C PRO A 71 18.02 0.29 -3.15
N THR A 72 17.39 0.40 -2.34
CA THR A 72 17.88 0.93 -1.13
C THR A 72 18.80 0.06 -0.38
N ILE A 73 18.72 -0.36 -0.50
CA ILE A 73 19.13 -0.96 0.17
C ILE A 73 19.74 -1.28 0.72
N ASN A 74 19.63 -1.27 0.85
CA ASN A 74 20.09 -1.79 1.55
C ASN A 74 20.63 -1.96 2.28
N ARG A 75 20.56 -1.94 2.54
CA ARG A 75 20.89 -2.18 3.34
C ARG A 75 21.41 -2.54 3.96
N LEU A 76 21.23 -2.52 3.93
CA LEU A 76 21.51 -3.10 4.61
C LEU A 76 21.72 -3.63 5.03
N GLY A 77 21.67 -3.72 4.98
CA GLY A 77 21.77 -4.49 5.44
C GLY A 77 21.53 -4.99 5.67
N ALA A 78 21.35 -4.87 5.59
CA ALA A 78 21.12 -5.49 5.94
C ALA A 78 20.63 -5.96 6.01
N HIS A 79 20.37 -5.96 6.06
CA HIS A 79 19.98 -6.52 6.26
C HIS A 79 19.41 -7.00 6.37
N ASN A 80 19.20 -6.96 6.33
CA ASN A 80 18.74 -7.45 6.52
C ASN A 80 18.20 -7.93 6.60
N HIS A 81 17.92 -8.03 6.76
CA HIS A 81 17.49 -8.54 7.02
C HIS A 81 17.02 -9.00 7.26
N ASN A 82 16.85 -9.06 7.28
CA ASN A 82 16.48 -9.43 7.61
C ASN A 82 16.25 -9.80 7.86
#